data_e3e041306059ff19ab8c14add789cea8
#
_entry.id   e3e041306059ff19ab8c14add789cea8
#
_cell.length_a   1.000
_cell.length_b   1.000
_cell.length_c   1.000
_cell.angle_alpha   90.00
_cell.angle_beta   90.00
_cell.angle_gamma   90.00
#
_symmetry.space_group_name_H-M   'P 1'
#
loop_
_entity.id
_entity.type
_entity.pdbx_description
1 polymer ?
#
loop_
_entity_poly.entity_id
_entity_poly.type
_entity_poly.pdbx_seq_one_letter_code
_entity_poly.pdbx_strand_id
1 'polypeptide(L)'
;MFTPTYNRAYILKQCYESLVRQTCKDFVWLIIDDGSNDDTKELVKQWIKNDDGFKIRYHYKENGGMHTGHNAAYELIDTELNVCIDSDDFMPDNAIELITEFWKKNGSDKYSGIIALDIYKNGKVIGCKLPDKKSTTLSGFYDNGGKGDKKLIYRTEVINSYPKYPEFEGERFVPLDYKYLLADQDYELLILNEAVCVVEYMEDGSSMNMFRQYYKNPRGFSFMRKIHMEYDKKLINKFKSCIHYVSGSLIMKNKKFLIESPKKFMTLLAYPFGVILYLIVIRKNRQGAA
;
A
#
# COMPACT_ATOMS: atom_id res chain seq x y z
N MET A 1 2.99 -3.51 -14.19
CA MET A 1 2.08 -3.73 -13.05
C MET A 1 2.58 -4.88 -12.19
N PHE A 2 2.20 -4.91 -10.91
CA PHE A 2 2.49 -6.07 -10.06
C PHE A 2 1.34 -6.36 -9.09
N THR A 3 1.23 -7.65 -8.69
CA THR A 3 0.21 -8.14 -7.76
C THR A 3 0.87 -9.03 -6.71
N PRO A 4 1.01 -8.58 -5.46
CA PRO A 4 1.33 -9.45 -4.35
C PRO A 4 0.14 -10.36 -4.06
N THR A 5 0.37 -11.65 -3.85
CA THR A 5 -0.68 -12.64 -3.58
C THR A 5 -0.23 -13.64 -2.54
N TYR A 6 -1.19 -14.13 -1.72
CA TYR A 6 -0.97 -15.20 -0.76
C TYR A 6 -2.25 -15.97 -0.52
N ASN A 7 -2.32 -17.23 -0.96
CA ASN A 7 -3.49 -18.09 -0.86
C ASN A 7 -4.77 -17.46 -1.43
N ARG A 8 -4.69 -16.90 -2.65
CA ARG A 8 -5.75 -16.13 -3.31
C ARG A 8 -6.15 -16.71 -4.68
N ALA A 9 -5.85 -18.00 -4.97
CA ALA A 9 -6.23 -18.63 -6.23
C ALA A 9 -7.72 -18.48 -6.54
N TYR A 10 -8.58 -18.49 -5.51
CA TYR A 10 -10.03 -18.40 -5.63
C TYR A 10 -10.53 -17.05 -6.18
N ILE A 11 -9.76 -15.96 -6.06
CA ILE A 11 -10.18 -14.63 -6.48
C ILE A 11 -9.27 -14.00 -7.53
N LEU A 12 -8.01 -14.41 -7.63
CA LEU A 12 -7.01 -13.84 -8.54
C LEU A 12 -7.45 -13.85 -10.01
N LYS A 13 -8.38 -14.75 -10.37
CA LYS A 13 -8.92 -14.88 -11.71
C LYS A 13 -9.61 -13.60 -12.19
N GLN A 14 -10.33 -12.87 -11.34
CA GLN A 14 -10.98 -11.62 -11.76
C GLN A 14 -9.96 -10.53 -12.13
N CYS A 15 -8.84 -10.45 -11.39
CA CYS A 15 -7.73 -9.57 -11.76
C CYS A 15 -7.18 -9.94 -13.13
N TYR A 16 -6.83 -11.21 -13.37
CA TYR A 16 -6.37 -11.71 -14.68
C TYR A 16 -7.33 -11.37 -15.82
N GLU A 17 -8.60 -11.71 -15.69
CA GLU A 17 -9.62 -11.45 -16.74
C GLU A 17 -9.74 -9.96 -17.06
N SER A 18 -9.57 -9.07 -16.08
CA SER A 18 -9.57 -7.62 -16.32
C SER A 18 -8.37 -7.16 -17.15
N LEU A 19 -7.22 -7.82 -17.00
CA LEU A 19 -6.02 -7.55 -17.77
C LEU A 19 -6.11 -8.09 -19.19
N VAL A 20 -6.76 -9.24 -19.36
CA VAL A 20 -7.09 -9.78 -20.69
C VAL A 20 -8.01 -8.84 -21.48
N ARG A 21 -8.90 -8.12 -20.83
CA ARG A 21 -9.81 -7.15 -21.48
C ARG A 21 -9.20 -5.77 -21.76
N GLN A 22 -7.98 -5.47 -21.25
CA GLN A 22 -7.38 -4.14 -21.48
C GLN A 22 -7.27 -3.80 -22.97
N THR A 23 -7.64 -2.57 -23.33
CA THR A 23 -7.52 -2.03 -24.69
C THR A 23 -6.07 -1.81 -25.11
N CYS A 24 -5.21 -1.44 -24.17
CA CYS A 24 -3.76 -1.32 -24.34
C CYS A 24 -3.05 -2.52 -23.72
N LYS A 25 -2.19 -3.19 -24.49
CA LYS A 25 -1.40 -4.35 -24.04
C LYS A 25 0.07 -4.03 -23.76
N ASP A 26 0.46 -2.77 -23.78
CA ASP A 26 1.83 -2.32 -23.51
C ASP A 26 2.13 -2.34 -22.00
N PHE A 27 2.08 -3.53 -21.41
CA PHE A 27 2.42 -3.75 -19.99
C PHE A 27 2.95 -5.16 -19.72
N VAL A 28 3.60 -5.30 -18.58
CA VAL A 28 3.99 -6.60 -17.99
C VAL A 28 3.22 -6.78 -16.69
N TRP A 29 2.64 -7.96 -16.47
CA TRP A 29 2.05 -8.32 -15.18
C TRP A 29 3.00 -9.21 -14.38
N LEU A 30 3.53 -8.68 -13.29
CA LEU A 30 4.41 -9.39 -12.35
C LEU A 30 3.59 -9.85 -11.14
N ILE A 31 3.46 -11.15 -10.96
CA ILE A 31 2.81 -11.76 -9.80
C ILE A 31 3.88 -12.14 -8.78
N ILE A 32 3.77 -11.61 -7.58
CA ILE A 32 4.63 -11.97 -6.44
C ILE A 32 3.84 -12.87 -5.51
N ASP A 33 4.14 -14.14 -5.55
CA ASP A 33 3.54 -15.14 -4.67
C ASP A 33 4.31 -15.18 -3.34
N ASP A 34 3.69 -14.68 -2.29
CA ASP A 34 4.25 -14.59 -0.94
C ASP A 34 4.10 -15.91 -0.15
N GLY A 35 4.41 -17.04 -0.79
CA GLY A 35 4.45 -18.36 -0.15
C GLY A 35 3.10 -19.08 -0.11
N SER A 36 2.29 -18.99 -1.17
CA SER A 36 1.01 -19.70 -1.25
C SER A 36 1.17 -21.21 -1.20
N ASN A 37 0.19 -21.85 -0.56
CA ASN A 37 0.06 -23.31 -0.48
C ASN A 37 -1.21 -23.83 -1.17
N ASP A 38 -1.97 -22.93 -1.81
CA ASP A 38 -3.13 -23.25 -2.66
C ASP A 38 -2.72 -23.37 -4.15
N ASP A 39 -3.69 -23.45 -5.03
CA ASP A 39 -3.48 -23.64 -6.47
C ASP A 39 -2.99 -22.35 -7.21
N THR A 40 -2.55 -21.30 -6.49
CA THR A 40 -2.08 -20.03 -7.09
C THR A 40 -1.00 -20.24 -8.15
N LYS A 41 0.01 -21.06 -7.82
CA LYS A 41 1.14 -21.33 -8.74
C LYS A 41 0.69 -22.05 -10.01
N GLU A 42 -0.15 -23.04 -9.89
CA GLU A 42 -0.67 -23.84 -11.01
C GLU A 42 -1.55 -22.98 -11.91
N LEU A 43 -2.40 -22.15 -11.32
CA LEU A 43 -3.26 -21.23 -12.01
C LEU A 43 -2.45 -20.22 -12.84
N VAL A 44 -1.45 -19.59 -12.25
CA VAL A 44 -0.58 -18.63 -12.95
C VAL A 44 0.23 -19.28 -14.05
N LYS A 45 0.73 -20.52 -13.85
CA LYS A 45 1.42 -21.27 -14.90
C LYS A 45 0.54 -21.58 -16.11
N GLN A 46 -0.77 -21.76 -15.92
CA GLN A 46 -1.72 -21.91 -17.04
C GLN A 46 -1.83 -20.61 -17.81
N TRP A 47 -1.97 -19.46 -17.13
CA TRP A 47 -2.08 -18.15 -17.82
C TRP A 47 -0.82 -17.76 -18.58
N ILE A 48 0.38 -18.08 -18.05
CA ILE A 48 1.65 -17.82 -18.76
C ILE A 48 1.72 -18.51 -20.13
N LYS A 49 0.98 -19.61 -20.33
CA LYS A 49 0.94 -20.34 -21.61
C LYS A 49 -0.03 -19.71 -22.63
N ASN A 50 -0.91 -18.82 -22.18
CA ASN A 50 -1.85 -18.14 -23.05
C ASN A 50 -1.13 -16.99 -23.77
N ASP A 51 -1.56 -16.70 -25.00
CA ASP A 51 -1.13 -15.53 -25.75
C ASP A 51 -2.20 -14.43 -25.63
N ASP A 52 -2.22 -13.75 -24.49
CA ASP A 52 -3.19 -12.70 -24.18
C ASP A 52 -2.72 -11.30 -24.61
N GLY A 53 -1.61 -11.23 -25.38
CA GLY A 53 -1.03 -10.00 -25.90
C GLY A 53 -0.19 -9.20 -24.90
N PHE A 54 0.04 -9.72 -23.69
CA PHE A 54 0.93 -9.12 -22.69
C PHE A 54 1.74 -10.19 -21.95
N LYS A 55 2.88 -9.79 -21.39
CA LYS A 55 3.78 -10.72 -20.69
C LYS A 55 3.36 -10.88 -19.23
N ILE A 56 3.25 -12.15 -18.77
CA ILE A 56 3.07 -12.51 -17.36
C ILE A 56 4.40 -13.02 -16.81
N ARG A 57 4.81 -12.50 -15.65
CA ARG A 57 5.98 -12.93 -14.88
C ARG A 57 5.51 -13.41 -13.52
N TYR A 58 6.05 -14.54 -13.05
CA TYR A 58 5.73 -15.12 -11.75
C TYR A 58 7.00 -15.25 -10.92
N HIS A 59 6.94 -14.76 -9.69
CA HIS A 59 8.01 -14.89 -8.71
C HIS A 59 7.46 -15.41 -7.40
N TYR A 60 7.97 -16.55 -6.96
CA TYR A 60 7.65 -17.14 -5.66
C TYR A 60 8.69 -16.74 -4.63
N LYS A 61 8.25 -16.42 -3.43
CA LYS A 61 9.11 -16.18 -2.26
C LYS A 61 8.49 -16.81 -1.00
N GLU A 62 9.28 -17.01 0.02
CA GLU A 62 8.76 -17.40 1.34
C GLU A 62 7.87 -16.29 1.92
N ASN A 63 6.82 -16.70 2.66
CA ASN A 63 5.85 -15.78 3.22
C ASN A 63 6.46 -14.81 4.23
N GLY A 64 6.52 -13.56 3.86
CA GLY A 64 7.02 -12.45 4.68
C GLY A 64 6.02 -11.31 4.88
N GLY A 65 4.86 -11.38 4.21
CA GLY A 65 3.83 -10.35 4.22
C GLY A 65 3.95 -9.35 3.08
N MET A 66 2.87 -8.58 2.87
CA MET A 66 2.67 -7.71 1.71
C MET A 66 3.86 -6.77 1.44
N HIS A 67 4.44 -6.16 2.46
CA HIS A 67 5.57 -5.24 2.33
C HIS A 67 6.83 -5.93 1.74
N THR A 68 7.06 -7.21 2.05
CA THR A 68 8.16 -7.98 1.46
C THR A 68 7.85 -8.37 0.03
N GLY A 69 6.58 -8.61 -0.30
CA GLY A 69 6.11 -8.77 -1.68
C GLY A 69 6.36 -7.51 -2.52
N HIS A 70 6.12 -6.31 -1.95
CA HIS A 70 6.47 -5.04 -2.59
C HIS A 70 7.98 -4.87 -2.77
N ASN A 71 8.81 -5.24 -1.77
CA ASN A 71 10.26 -5.22 -1.91
C ASN A 71 10.71 -6.08 -3.11
N ALA A 72 10.22 -7.32 -3.20
CA ALA A 72 10.54 -8.22 -4.30
C ALA A 72 10.04 -7.69 -5.66
N ALA A 73 8.84 -7.10 -5.69
CA ALA A 73 8.32 -6.50 -6.92
C ALA A 73 9.20 -5.36 -7.41
N TYR A 74 9.57 -4.44 -6.54
CA TYR A 74 10.41 -3.28 -6.90
C TYR A 74 11.82 -3.67 -7.36
N GLU A 75 12.36 -4.79 -6.91
CA GLU A 75 13.63 -5.33 -7.42
C GLU A 75 13.53 -5.93 -8.83
N LEU A 76 12.35 -6.43 -9.19
CA LEU A 76 12.13 -7.18 -10.44
C LEU A 76 11.50 -6.34 -11.55
N ILE A 77 10.91 -5.19 -11.23
CA ILE A 77 10.26 -4.31 -12.21
C ILE A 77 11.34 -3.55 -13.00
N ASP A 78 11.23 -3.63 -14.33
CA ASP A 78 12.13 -3.01 -15.30
C ASP A 78 11.43 -2.00 -16.22
N THR A 79 10.16 -1.67 -15.96
CA THR A 79 9.36 -0.69 -16.71
C THR A 79 9.43 0.70 -16.08
N GLU A 80 9.21 1.76 -16.88
CA GLU A 80 9.23 3.15 -16.42
C GLU A 80 8.23 3.42 -15.29
N LEU A 81 6.99 2.97 -15.48
CA LEU A 81 5.93 3.09 -14.47
C LEU A 81 5.63 1.74 -13.84
N ASN A 82 5.22 1.78 -12.59
CA ASN A 82 4.68 0.63 -11.89
C ASN A 82 3.39 0.98 -11.14
N VAL A 83 2.49 0.01 -11.02
CA VAL A 83 1.26 0.10 -10.23
C VAL A 83 1.00 -1.23 -9.55
N CYS A 84 0.63 -1.18 -8.28
CA CYS A 84 0.14 -2.33 -7.55
C CYS A 84 -1.36 -2.50 -7.77
N ILE A 85 -1.78 -3.69 -8.17
CA ILE A 85 -3.18 -4.12 -8.18
C ILE A 85 -3.27 -5.31 -7.23
N ASP A 86 -4.08 -5.19 -6.19
CA ASP A 86 -4.26 -6.26 -5.23
C ASP A 86 -4.99 -7.45 -5.87
N SER A 87 -4.80 -8.63 -5.32
CA SER A 87 -5.31 -9.89 -5.91
C SER A 87 -6.85 -9.97 -5.96
N ASP A 88 -7.54 -9.18 -5.14
CA ASP A 88 -8.98 -9.02 -5.06
C ASP A 88 -9.52 -7.80 -5.83
N ASP A 89 -8.65 -6.99 -6.41
CA ASP A 89 -8.98 -5.83 -7.23
C ASP A 89 -8.93 -6.18 -8.75
N PHE A 90 -9.51 -5.31 -9.57
CA PHE A 90 -9.42 -5.41 -11.02
C PHE A 90 -9.48 -4.03 -11.71
N MET A 91 -9.05 -3.98 -12.97
CA MET A 91 -8.96 -2.72 -13.72
C MET A 91 -10.13 -2.56 -14.69
N PRO A 92 -10.70 -1.33 -14.86
CA PRO A 92 -11.52 -1.00 -16.03
C PRO A 92 -10.79 -1.30 -17.35
N ASP A 93 -11.52 -1.65 -18.40
CA ASP A 93 -10.96 -2.20 -19.65
C ASP A 93 -9.99 -1.24 -20.38
N ASN A 94 -10.07 0.07 -20.14
CA ASN A 94 -9.22 1.10 -20.73
C ASN A 94 -8.21 1.73 -19.73
N ALA A 95 -8.04 1.16 -18.54
CA ALA A 95 -7.24 1.78 -17.48
C ALA A 95 -5.77 1.94 -17.86
N ILE A 96 -5.16 0.92 -18.49
CA ILE A 96 -3.76 1.00 -18.94
C ILE A 96 -3.57 2.07 -20.02
N GLU A 97 -4.50 2.16 -20.97
CA GLU A 97 -4.50 3.20 -22.00
C GLU A 97 -4.57 4.60 -21.36
N LEU A 98 -5.52 4.83 -20.45
CA LEU A 98 -5.63 6.10 -19.71
C LEU A 98 -4.33 6.48 -18.98
N ILE A 99 -3.73 5.53 -18.27
CA ILE A 99 -2.47 5.77 -17.54
C ILE A 99 -1.33 6.12 -18.50
N THR A 100 -1.15 5.32 -19.55
CA THR A 100 -0.02 5.47 -20.48
C THR A 100 -0.13 6.73 -21.32
N GLU A 101 -1.31 7.04 -21.85
CA GLU A 101 -1.55 8.26 -22.63
C GLU A 101 -1.42 9.52 -21.76
N PHE A 102 -1.98 9.47 -20.53
CA PHE A 102 -1.88 10.59 -19.61
C PHE A 102 -0.42 10.87 -19.24
N TRP A 103 0.37 9.81 -18.96
CA TRP A 103 1.79 9.95 -18.64
C TRP A 103 2.59 10.46 -19.83
N LYS A 104 2.41 9.92 -21.03
CA LYS A 104 3.06 10.39 -22.26
C LYS A 104 2.82 11.88 -22.52
N LYS A 105 1.63 12.39 -22.17
CA LYS A 105 1.25 13.79 -22.39
C LYS A 105 1.72 14.75 -21.31
N ASN A 106 1.72 14.33 -20.04
CA ASN A 106 1.86 15.20 -18.88
C ASN A 106 3.07 14.88 -18.00
N GLY A 107 3.63 13.67 -18.14
CA GLY A 107 4.72 13.14 -17.32
C GLY A 107 6.03 13.88 -17.52
N SER A 108 6.83 13.91 -16.50
CA SER A 108 8.23 14.37 -16.54
C SER A 108 8.96 13.92 -15.28
N ASP A 109 10.28 14.12 -15.23
CA ASP A 109 11.16 13.84 -14.10
C ASP A 109 10.85 14.64 -12.82
N LYS A 110 10.02 15.70 -12.93
CA LYS A 110 9.53 16.50 -11.79
C LYS A 110 8.49 15.78 -10.93
N TYR A 111 7.85 14.74 -11.46
CA TYR A 111 6.77 14.03 -10.78
C TYR A 111 7.19 12.61 -10.41
N SER A 112 6.74 12.13 -9.25
CA SER A 112 6.94 10.73 -8.86
C SER A 112 6.06 9.75 -9.62
N GLY A 113 5.03 10.24 -10.30
CA GLY A 113 4.06 9.41 -11.01
C GLY A 113 2.67 10.04 -11.08
N ILE A 114 1.65 9.21 -10.94
CA ILE A 114 0.23 9.58 -11.07
C ILE A 114 -0.54 9.13 -9.82
N ILE A 115 -1.48 9.95 -9.36
CA ILE A 115 -2.54 9.57 -8.44
C ILE A 115 -3.86 9.55 -9.21
N ALA A 116 -4.60 8.43 -9.15
CA ALA A 116 -5.84 8.21 -9.87
C ALA A 116 -6.96 7.69 -8.96
N LEU A 117 -8.17 7.54 -9.49
CA LEU A 117 -9.33 7.15 -8.70
C LEU A 117 -9.45 5.63 -8.59
N ASP A 118 -9.77 5.19 -7.37
CA ASP A 118 -10.34 3.90 -7.09
C ASP A 118 -11.86 4.02 -7.00
N ILE A 119 -12.59 3.04 -7.52
CA ILE A 119 -14.05 2.98 -7.51
C ILE A 119 -14.54 1.65 -6.94
N TYR A 120 -15.78 1.64 -6.47
CA TYR A 120 -16.52 0.42 -6.18
C TYR A 120 -17.06 -0.24 -7.47
N LYS A 121 -17.47 -1.51 -7.42
CA LYS A 121 -18.14 -2.23 -8.55
C LYS A 121 -19.36 -1.50 -9.12
N ASN A 122 -20.02 -0.66 -8.33
CA ASN A 122 -21.16 0.14 -8.77
C ASN A 122 -20.76 1.47 -9.43
N GLY A 123 -19.49 1.70 -9.71
CA GLY A 123 -18.93 2.89 -10.35
C GLY A 123 -18.76 4.11 -9.44
N LYS A 124 -19.15 4.03 -8.16
CA LYS A 124 -18.95 5.15 -7.23
C LYS A 124 -17.48 5.29 -6.83
N VAL A 125 -16.98 6.51 -6.83
CA VAL A 125 -15.62 6.82 -6.36
C VAL A 125 -15.50 6.48 -4.88
N ILE A 126 -14.39 5.82 -4.49
CA ILE A 126 -14.07 5.53 -3.10
C ILE A 126 -13.64 6.84 -2.43
N GLY A 127 -14.42 7.25 -1.42
CA GLY A 127 -14.21 8.51 -0.71
C GLY A 127 -14.61 9.74 -1.53
N CYS A 128 -13.66 10.49 -2.08
CA CYS A 128 -13.92 11.68 -2.89
C CYS A 128 -13.02 11.74 -4.13
N LYS A 129 -13.41 12.56 -5.10
CA LYS A 129 -12.57 12.90 -6.26
C LYS A 129 -11.29 13.62 -5.82
N LEU A 130 -10.28 13.57 -6.66
CA LEU A 130 -9.07 14.34 -6.50
C LEU A 130 -9.35 15.83 -6.75
N PRO A 131 -8.58 16.77 -6.16
CA PRO A 131 -8.78 18.19 -6.36
C PRO A 131 -8.55 18.60 -7.83
N ASP A 132 -9.19 19.70 -8.24
CA ASP A 132 -8.96 20.30 -9.55
C ASP A 132 -7.63 21.07 -9.55
N LYS A 133 -6.53 20.32 -9.61
CA LYS A 133 -5.15 20.80 -9.65
C LYS A 133 -4.34 19.90 -10.57
N LYS A 134 -3.19 20.37 -11.02
CA LYS A 134 -2.28 19.60 -11.86
C LYS A 134 -1.66 18.43 -11.09
N SER A 135 -1.26 18.67 -9.85
CA SER A 135 -0.52 17.71 -9.03
C SER A 135 -0.80 17.90 -7.53
N THR A 136 -0.46 16.88 -6.76
CA THR A 136 -0.51 16.89 -5.29
C THR A 136 0.45 15.83 -4.73
N THR A 137 0.84 15.95 -3.48
CA THR A 137 1.41 14.82 -2.74
C THR A 137 0.29 13.94 -2.20
N LEU A 138 0.52 12.66 -1.94
CA LEU A 138 -0.47 11.77 -1.33
C LEU A 138 -0.89 12.28 0.06
N SER A 139 0.09 12.64 0.89
CA SER A 139 -0.17 13.24 2.21
C SER A 139 -0.88 14.59 2.10
N GLY A 140 -0.52 15.40 1.12
CA GLY A 140 -1.20 16.68 0.84
C GLY A 140 -2.67 16.51 0.47
N PHE A 141 -3.02 15.49 -0.29
CA PHE A 141 -4.42 15.16 -0.59
C PHE A 141 -5.21 14.88 0.71
N TYR A 142 -4.71 13.97 1.56
CA TYR A 142 -5.40 13.64 2.82
C TYR A 142 -5.37 14.78 3.84
N ASP A 143 -4.30 15.54 3.92
CA ASP A 143 -4.18 16.69 4.80
C ASP A 143 -5.16 17.84 4.46
N ASN A 144 -5.58 17.92 3.21
CA ASN A 144 -6.60 18.88 2.75
C ASN A 144 -8.03 18.32 2.74
N GLY A 145 -8.26 17.22 3.48
CA GLY A 145 -9.60 16.64 3.65
C GLY A 145 -9.97 15.57 2.63
N GLY A 146 -9.02 15.12 1.82
CA GLY A 146 -9.19 13.98 0.92
C GLY A 146 -9.58 12.71 1.68
N LYS A 147 -10.36 11.84 1.03
CA LYS A 147 -10.90 10.61 1.64
C LYS A 147 -10.88 9.45 0.65
N GLY A 148 -10.77 8.24 1.20
CA GLY A 148 -10.84 6.98 0.48
C GLY A 148 -9.56 6.65 -0.28
N ASP A 149 -9.41 5.39 -0.63
CA ASP A 149 -8.22 4.88 -1.29
C ASP A 149 -8.08 5.47 -2.70
N LYS A 150 -6.85 5.58 -3.14
CA LYS A 150 -6.47 6.12 -4.45
C LYS A 150 -5.42 5.22 -5.07
N LYS A 151 -5.53 5.00 -6.37
CA LYS A 151 -4.53 4.23 -7.10
C LYS A 151 -3.28 5.09 -7.35
N LEU A 152 -2.15 4.54 -6.94
CA LEU A 152 -0.84 5.16 -7.07
C LEU A 152 -0.04 4.45 -8.15
N ILE A 153 0.37 5.19 -9.16
CA ILE A 153 1.23 4.76 -10.23
C ILE A 153 2.54 5.52 -10.09
N TYR A 154 3.63 4.83 -9.75
CA TYR A 154 4.93 5.46 -9.53
C TYR A 154 5.90 5.24 -10.69
N ARG A 155 6.78 6.21 -10.90
CA ARG A 155 8.02 5.97 -11.65
C ARG A 155 8.86 4.97 -10.86
N THR A 156 9.28 3.92 -11.53
CA THR A 156 10.01 2.81 -10.90
C THR A 156 11.34 3.29 -10.31
N GLU A 157 12.07 4.14 -11.02
CA GLU A 157 13.32 4.71 -10.51
C GLU A 157 13.13 5.54 -9.25
N VAL A 158 12.01 6.31 -9.15
CA VAL A 158 11.72 7.14 -7.98
C VAL A 158 11.43 6.26 -6.76
N ILE A 159 10.50 5.29 -6.88
CA ILE A 159 10.15 4.46 -5.72
C ILE A 159 11.33 3.56 -5.28
N ASN A 160 12.23 3.20 -6.21
CA ASN A 160 13.43 2.42 -5.93
C ASN A 160 14.57 3.23 -5.31
N SER A 161 14.57 4.55 -5.44
CA SER A 161 15.56 5.42 -4.78
C SER A 161 15.40 5.46 -3.26
N TYR A 162 14.23 5.13 -2.74
CA TYR A 162 13.96 5.08 -1.30
C TYR A 162 14.26 3.70 -0.70
N PRO A 163 14.65 3.65 0.60
CA PRO A 163 14.98 2.40 1.27
C PRO A 163 13.86 1.37 1.19
N LYS A 164 14.23 0.09 1.16
CA LYS A 164 13.26 -1.01 1.23
C LYS A 164 12.41 -0.94 2.50
N TYR A 165 11.22 -1.54 2.45
CA TYR A 165 10.46 -1.78 3.66
C TYR A 165 11.28 -2.65 4.61
N PRO A 166 11.40 -2.28 5.90
CA PRO A 166 12.12 -3.10 6.86
C PRO A 166 11.38 -4.39 7.16
N GLU A 167 12.12 -5.42 7.50
CA GLU A 167 11.59 -6.71 7.91
C GLU A 167 11.88 -6.93 9.39
N PHE A 168 10.89 -7.41 10.12
CA PHE A 168 11.01 -7.66 11.56
C PHE A 168 10.74 -9.15 11.83
N GLU A 169 11.69 -9.83 12.43
CA GLU A 169 11.56 -11.25 12.77
C GLU A 169 10.25 -11.54 13.54
N GLY A 170 9.46 -12.49 13.05
CA GLY A 170 8.16 -12.87 13.62
C GLY A 170 7.00 -11.92 13.31
N GLU A 171 7.23 -10.83 12.55
CA GLU A 171 6.18 -9.93 12.08
C GLU A 171 6.06 -9.97 10.56
N ARG A 172 4.82 -9.86 10.06
CA ARG A 172 4.51 -9.96 8.62
C ARG A 172 3.76 -8.74 8.09
N PHE A 173 3.89 -7.60 8.76
CA PHE A 173 3.21 -6.38 8.34
C PHE A 173 4.03 -5.13 8.69
N VAL A 174 4.31 -4.34 7.64
CA VAL A 174 4.75 -2.95 7.73
C VAL A 174 3.83 -2.14 6.83
N PRO A 175 3.26 -1.01 7.32
CA PRO A 175 2.42 -0.15 6.49
C PRO A 175 3.13 0.32 5.23
N LEU A 176 2.43 0.28 4.08
CA LEU A 176 3.00 0.59 2.76
C LEU A 176 3.20 2.09 2.51
N ASP A 177 2.58 2.94 3.29
CA ASP A 177 2.70 4.39 3.19
C ASP A 177 4.11 4.92 3.50
N TYR A 178 5.02 4.08 4.01
CA TYR A 178 6.42 4.43 4.27
C TYR A 178 7.12 5.05 3.07
N LYS A 179 7.20 4.32 1.94
CA LYS A 179 7.86 4.83 0.73
C LYS A 179 7.10 6.00 0.11
N TYR A 180 5.77 5.98 0.19
CA TYR A 180 4.93 7.05 -0.35
C TYR A 180 5.13 8.37 0.41
N LEU A 181 5.23 8.30 1.75
CA LEU A 181 5.50 9.47 2.57
C LEU A 181 6.92 10.03 2.34
N LEU A 182 7.91 9.17 2.07
CA LEU A 182 9.25 9.63 1.67
C LEU A 182 9.23 10.29 0.29
N ALA A 183 8.57 9.69 -0.70
CA ALA A 183 8.44 10.27 -2.03
C ALA A 183 7.73 11.62 -2.02
N ASP A 184 6.75 11.81 -1.14
CA ASP A 184 6.04 13.07 -0.93
C ASP A 184 6.93 14.23 -0.41
N GLN A 185 8.13 13.92 0.11
CA GLN A 185 9.07 14.97 0.53
C GLN A 185 9.78 15.62 -0.66
N ASP A 186 9.98 14.87 -1.74
CA ASP A 186 10.80 15.29 -2.87
C ASP A 186 9.98 15.54 -4.14
N TYR A 187 8.80 14.90 -4.27
CA TYR A 187 8.00 14.91 -5.50
C TYR A 187 6.50 15.08 -5.23
N GLU A 188 5.80 15.47 -6.29
CA GLU A 188 4.34 15.41 -6.37
C GLU A 188 3.90 14.33 -7.37
N LEU A 189 2.67 13.86 -7.25
CA LEU A 189 1.96 12.98 -8.17
C LEU A 189 1.06 13.83 -9.08
N LEU A 190 1.07 13.59 -10.38
CA LEU A 190 0.11 14.15 -11.32
C LEU A 190 -1.29 13.61 -11.03
N ILE A 191 -2.30 14.46 -11.11
CA ILE A 191 -3.69 14.11 -10.82
C ILE A 191 -4.40 13.63 -12.08
N LEU A 192 -4.88 12.38 -12.06
CA LEU A 192 -5.75 11.79 -13.06
C LEU A 192 -7.12 11.49 -12.42
N ASN A 193 -8.14 12.34 -12.67
CA ASN A 193 -9.49 12.15 -12.12
C ASN A 193 -10.32 11.13 -12.90
N GLU A 194 -9.68 10.02 -13.34
CA GLU A 194 -10.29 8.88 -14.01
C GLU A 194 -10.16 7.63 -13.14
N ALA A 195 -11.13 6.73 -13.28
CA ALA A 195 -11.13 5.45 -12.57
C ALA A 195 -10.18 4.47 -13.25
N VAL A 196 -9.19 3.98 -12.54
CA VAL A 196 -8.22 3.00 -13.07
C VAL A 196 -8.19 1.69 -12.29
N CYS A 197 -8.91 1.63 -11.17
CA CYS A 197 -9.03 0.40 -10.39
C CYS A 197 -10.43 0.28 -9.78
N VAL A 198 -10.97 -0.93 -9.78
CA VAL A 198 -12.18 -1.32 -9.06
C VAL A 198 -11.75 -2.13 -7.85
N VAL A 199 -12.07 -1.63 -6.66
CA VAL A 199 -11.65 -2.23 -5.39
C VAL A 199 -12.79 -3.04 -4.78
N GLU A 200 -12.44 -4.22 -4.29
CA GLU A 200 -13.34 -5.10 -3.56
C GLU A 200 -12.83 -5.35 -2.13
N TYR A 201 -13.56 -4.83 -1.12
CA TYR A 201 -13.19 -5.06 0.28
C TYR A 201 -13.64 -6.45 0.72
N MET A 202 -12.68 -7.34 0.92
CA MET A 202 -12.92 -8.71 1.38
C MET A 202 -12.95 -8.78 2.91
N GLU A 203 -13.80 -9.66 3.47
CA GLU A 203 -13.89 -9.86 4.93
C GLU A 203 -12.57 -10.36 5.54
N ASP A 204 -11.81 -11.16 4.80
CA ASP A 204 -10.49 -11.66 5.19
C ASP A 204 -9.35 -10.69 4.84
N GLY A 205 -9.67 -9.52 4.27
CA GLY A 205 -8.71 -8.48 3.89
C GLY A 205 -8.02 -7.83 5.09
N SER A 206 -6.84 -7.28 4.85
CA SER A 206 -6.02 -6.61 5.88
C SER A 206 -6.72 -5.41 6.51
N SER A 207 -7.49 -4.66 5.73
CA SER A 207 -8.22 -3.46 6.18
C SER A 207 -9.26 -3.77 7.27
N MET A 208 -9.97 -4.91 7.15
CA MET A 208 -10.98 -5.33 8.13
C MET A 208 -10.36 -5.84 9.44
N ASN A 209 -9.12 -6.26 9.42
CA ASN A 209 -8.41 -6.88 10.55
C ASN A 209 -7.36 -5.96 11.20
N MET A 210 -7.45 -4.64 11.04
CA MET A 210 -6.41 -3.68 11.43
C MET A 210 -6.00 -3.75 12.91
N PHE A 211 -6.94 -3.93 13.86
CA PHE A 211 -6.59 -4.06 15.29
C PHE A 211 -5.77 -5.32 15.59
N ARG A 212 -6.09 -6.44 14.91
CA ARG A 212 -5.33 -7.69 15.02
C ARG A 212 -3.95 -7.54 14.40
N GLN A 213 -3.85 -6.87 13.25
CA GLN A 213 -2.57 -6.55 12.61
C GLN A 213 -1.70 -5.67 13.52
N TYR A 214 -2.27 -4.63 14.11
CA TYR A 214 -1.58 -3.73 15.01
C TYR A 214 -1.00 -4.46 16.24
N TYR A 215 -1.77 -5.40 16.82
CA TYR A 215 -1.32 -6.19 17.97
C TYR A 215 -0.24 -7.20 17.60
N LYS A 216 -0.35 -7.83 16.43
CA LYS A 216 0.58 -8.88 15.99
C LYS A 216 1.88 -8.35 15.42
N ASN A 217 1.88 -7.12 14.89
CA ASN A 217 3.03 -6.53 14.20
C ASN A 217 3.45 -5.18 14.81
N PRO A 218 3.65 -5.09 16.14
CA PRO A 218 3.85 -3.81 16.81
C PRO A 218 5.16 -3.11 16.42
N ARG A 219 6.20 -3.84 15.98
CA ARG A 219 7.46 -3.24 15.49
C ARG A 219 7.25 -2.53 14.16
N GLY A 220 6.58 -3.17 13.20
CA GLY A 220 6.28 -2.58 11.90
C GLY A 220 5.42 -1.32 12.04
N PHE A 221 4.38 -1.37 12.87
CA PHE A 221 3.58 -0.16 13.16
C PHE A 221 4.39 0.92 13.90
N SER A 222 5.19 0.57 14.90
CA SER A 222 5.99 1.54 15.64
C SER A 222 7.06 2.19 14.77
N PHE A 223 7.66 1.44 13.85
CA PHE A 223 8.55 1.97 12.82
C PHE A 223 7.84 3.06 12.01
N MET A 224 6.68 2.75 11.45
CA MET A 224 5.93 3.73 10.66
C MET A 224 5.52 4.96 11.48
N ARG A 225 5.18 4.80 12.77
CA ARG A 225 4.87 5.95 13.63
C ARG A 225 6.07 6.87 13.85
N LYS A 226 7.30 6.33 13.93
CA LYS A 226 8.51 7.16 13.98
C LYS A 226 8.67 7.97 12.69
N ILE A 227 8.44 7.36 11.54
CA ILE A 227 8.47 8.03 10.23
C ILE A 227 7.44 9.17 10.17
N HIS A 228 6.19 8.92 10.57
CA HIS A 228 5.17 9.97 10.65
C HIS A 228 5.54 11.11 11.63
N MET A 229 6.18 10.82 12.77
CA MET A 229 6.65 11.86 13.67
C MET A 229 7.68 12.79 13.02
N GLU A 230 8.48 12.28 12.11
CA GLU A 230 9.51 13.06 11.42
C GLU A 230 8.92 13.84 10.24
N TYR A 231 8.17 13.17 9.37
CA TYR A 231 7.82 13.68 8.04
C TYR A 231 6.42 14.28 7.91
N ASP A 232 5.44 13.93 8.77
CA ASP A 232 4.13 14.57 8.71
C ASP A 232 4.24 16.09 8.89
N LYS A 233 3.50 16.84 8.09
CA LYS A 233 3.52 18.33 8.15
C LYS A 233 2.71 18.86 9.34
N LYS A 234 1.59 18.19 9.69
CA LYS A 234 0.68 18.65 10.75
C LYS A 234 1.11 18.14 12.14
N LEU A 235 1.25 19.04 13.10
CA LEU A 235 1.59 18.70 14.49
C LEU A 235 0.58 17.72 15.11
N ILE A 236 -0.71 17.85 14.76
CA ILE A 236 -1.73 16.94 15.28
C ILE A 236 -1.52 15.49 14.81
N ASN A 237 -1.05 15.30 13.57
CA ASN A 237 -0.73 13.97 13.03
C ASN A 237 0.52 13.41 13.73
N LYS A 238 1.54 14.23 13.95
CA LYS A 238 2.72 13.84 14.74
C LYS A 238 2.32 13.42 16.16
N PHE A 239 1.42 14.16 16.81
CA PHE A 239 0.94 13.83 18.15
C PHE A 239 0.15 12.52 18.18
N LYS A 240 -0.76 12.29 17.20
CA LYS A 240 -1.46 11.00 17.04
C LYS A 240 -0.45 9.84 16.85
N SER A 241 0.60 10.06 16.07
CA SER A 241 1.65 9.06 15.88
C SER A 241 2.43 8.77 17.17
N CYS A 242 2.67 9.77 18.02
CA CYS A 242 3.22 9.56 19.35
C CYS A 242 2.32 8.67 20.24
N ILE A 243 0.99 8.90 20.21
CA ILE A 243 0.01 8.08 20.96
C ILE A 243 0.09 6.61 20.51
N HIS A 244 0.06 6.37 19.21
CA HIS A 244 0.17 5.01 18.67
C HIS A 244 1.54 4.37 18.94
N TYR A 245 2.62 5.14 18.87
CA TYR A 245 3.96 4.67 19.17
C TYR A 245 4.10 4.23 20.64
N VAL A 246 3.54 5.00 21.59
CA VAL A 246 3.50 4.62 23.01
C VAL A 246 2.72 3.30 23.16
N SER A 247 1.54 3.19 22.56
CA SER A 247 0.73 1.97 22.63
C SER A 247 1.48 0.74 22.10
N GLY A 248 2.11 0.86 20.91
CA GLY A 248 2.93 -0.20 20.32
C GLY A 248 4.13 -0.56 21.21
N SER A 249 4.78 0.43 21.79
CA SER A 249 5.91 0.24 22.70
C SER A 249 5.52 -0.52 23.96
N LEU A 250 4.32 -0.29 24.49
CA LEU A 250 3.77 -1.04 25.64
C LEU A 250 3.47 -2.50 25.26
N ILE A 251 2.95 -2.76 24.05
CA ILE A 251 2.76 -4.13 23.54
C ILE A 251 4.08 -4.86 23.45
N MET A 252 5.13 -4.23 22.94
CA MET A 252 6.48 -4.77 22.83
C MET A 252 7.24 -4.83 24.17
N LYS A 253 6.71 -4.24 25.24
CA LYS A 253 7.42 -4.04 26.52
C LYS A 253 8.74 -3.26 26.35
N ASN A 254 8.81 -2.35 25.38
CA ASN A 254 9.99 -1.54 25.12
C ASN A 254 10.14 -0.42 26.15
N LYS A 255 11.05 -0.60 27.11
CA LYS A 255 11.33 0.40 28.16
C LYS A 255 12.12 1.61 27.65
N LYS A 256 12.75 1.52 26.47
CA LYS A 256 13.57 2.59 25.89
C LYS A 256 12.79 3.51 24.94
N PHE A 257 11.48 3.30 24.81
CA PHE A 257 10.65 3.97 23.80
C PHE A 257 10.79 5.50 23.79
N LEU A 258 10.91 6.13 24.96
CA LEU A 258 11.06 7.59 25.05
C LEU A 258 12.42 8.07 24.52
N ILE A 259 13.50 7.32 24.77
CA ILE A 259 14.84 7.64 24.26
C ILE A 259 14.90 7.45 22.75
N GLU A 260 14.23 6.40 22.24
CA GLU A 260 14.18 6.03 20.84
C GLU A 260 13.17 6.85 20.02
N SER A 261 12.35 7.68 20.65
CA SER A 261 11.38 8.53 19.96
C SER A 261 12.05 9.70 19.26
N PRO A 262 11.72 9.99 17.99
CA PRO A 262 12.16 11.20 17.29
C PRO A 262 11.62 12.50 17.95
N LYS A 263 10.48 12.41 18.65
CA LYS A 263 9.79 13.56 19.28
C LYS A 263 9.58 13.30 20.79
N LYS A 264 10.68 13.21 21.56
CA LYS A 264 10.69 12.80 22.97
C LYS A 264 9.67 13.54 23.83
N PHE A 265 9.66 14.88 23.80
CA PHE A 265 8.73 15.69 24.59
C PHE A 265 7.26 15.45 24.21
N MET A 266 6.96 15.41 22.91
CA MET A 266 5.60 15.13 22.42
C MET A 266 5.16 13.70 22.80
N THR A 267 6.08 12.73 22.75
CA THR A 267 5.82 11.33 23.17
C THR A 267 5.55 11.25 24.67
N LEU A 268 6.25 12.03 25.49
CA LEU A 268 5.96 12.12 26.91
C LEU A 268 4.54 12.65 27.19
N LEU A 269 4.16 13.73 26.52
CA LEU A 269 2.78 14.27 26.61
C LEU A 269 1.72 13.30 26.09
N ALA A 270 2.06 12.49 25.09
CA ALA A 270 1.17 11.50 24.49
C ALA A 270 1.02 10.22 25.37
N TYR A 271 1.88 10.04 26.39
CA TYR A 271 1.94 8.81 27.18
C TYR A 271 0.58 8.38 27.78
N PRO A 272 -0.20 9.23 28.50
CA PRO A 272 -1.48 8.81 29.08
C PRO A 272 -2.47 8.34 28.01
N PHE A 273 -2.51 9.01 26.86
CA PHE A 273 -3.39 8.61 25.73
C PHE A 273 -2.93 7.29 25.10
N GLY A 274 -1.62 7.08 24.99
CA GLY A 274 -1.04 5.83 24.50
C GLY A 274 -1.34 4.64 25.40
N VAL A 275 -1.36 4.84 26.74
CA VAL A 275 -1.80 3.81 27.69
C VAL A 275 -3.27 3.45 27.50
N ILE A 276 -4.15 4.44 27.31
CA ILE A 276 -5.58 4.20 27.04
C ILE A 276 -5.73 3.40 25.74
N LEU A 277 -5.04 3.80 24.68
CA LEU A 277 -5.09 3.07 23.40
C LEU A 277 -4.58 1.63 23.55
N TYR A 278 -3.48 1.41 24.29
CA TYR A 278 -2.98 0.07 24.59
C TYR A 278 -4.05 -0.81 25.28
N LEU A 279 -4.75 -0.29 26.28
CA LEU A 279 -5.82 -1.03 26.98
C LEU A 279 -6.98 -1.39 26.03
N ILE A 280 -7.37 -0.46 25.13
CA ILE A 280 -8.38 -0.70 24.10
C ILE A 280 -7.94 -1.82 23.15
N VAL A 281 -6.69 -1.77 22.66
CA VAL A 281 -6.13 -2.78 21.73
C VAL A 281 -6.13 -4.16 22.38
N ILE A 282 -5.63 -4.27 23.62
CA ILE A 282 -5.60 -5.55 24.34
C ILE A 282 -7.01 -6.11 24.54
N ARG A 283 -7.97 -5.26 24.95
CA ARG A 283 -9.37 -5.68 25.15
C ARG A 283 -9.99 -6.20 23.86
N LYS A 284 -9.86 -5.45 22.75
CA LYS A 284 -10.42 -5.85 21.44
C LYS A 284 -9.80 -7.14 20.92
N ASN A 285 -8.48 -7.30 21.09
CA ASN A 285 -7.80 -8.51 20.63
C ASN A 285 -8.19 -9.75 21.42
N ARG A 286 -8.49 -9.62 22.72
CA ARG A 286 -9.03 -10.73 23.54
C ARG A 286 -10.46 -11.11 23.15
N GLN A 287 -11.30 -10.16 22.76
CA GLN A 287 -12.69 -10.40 22.32
C GLN A 287 -12.77 -11.05 20.93
N GLY A 288 -11.79 -10.78 20.04
CA GLY A 288 -11.72 -11.42 18.72
C GLY A 288 -11.02 -12.79 18.72
N ALA A 289 -10.53 -13.25 19.87
CA ALA A 289 -9.91 -14.56 20.06
C ALA A 289 -10.84 -15.57 20.78
N ALA A 290 -12.02 -15.12 21.22
CA ALA A 290 -13.10 -15.93 21.78
C ALA A 290 -14.20 -16.15 20.74
#